data_ece732259e3f96edf692b06236ba1e5b
#
_entry.id   ece732259e3f96edf692b06236ba1e5b
#
_cell.length_a   1.000
_cell.length_b   1.000
_cell.length_c   1.000
_cell.angle_alpha   90.00
_cell.angle_beta   90.00
_cell.angle_gamma   90.00
#
_symmetry.space_group_name_H-M   'P 1'
#
loop_
_entity.id
_entity.type
_entity.pdbx_description
1 polymer ?
#
loop_
_entity_poly.entity_id
_entity_poly.type
_entity_poly.pdbx_seq_one_letter_code
_entity_poly.pdbx_strand_id
1 'polypeptide(L)'
;MKIKKQAKKKLRSLPRPERQWIAEKIHKLGLNPDDEELDIKKLEGSHLFRLRVGGWRVIFDRDDLLRIIAIERIKSRGDAYK
;
A
#
# COMPACT_ATOMS: atom_id res chain seq x y z
N MET A 1 1.80 -11.49 -4.93
CA MET A 1 1.12 -10.35 -4.31
C MET A 1 -0.36 -10.36 -4.66
N LYS A 2 -1.19 -10.05 -3.69
CA LYS A 2 -2.62 -9.93 -3.88
C LYS A 2 -3.03 -8.48 -3.74
N ILE A 3 -3.92 -8.00 -4.60
CA ILE A 3 -4.48 -6.66 -4.48
C ILE A 3 -5.98 -6.82 -4.33
N LYS A 4 -6.49 -6.41 -3.18
CA LYS A 4 -7.91 -6.52 -2.89
C LYS A 4 -8.74 -5.68 -3.85
N LYS A 5 -9.98 -6.09 -4.06
CA LYS A 5 -10.89 -5.44 -5.01
C LYS A 5 -11.03 -3.95 -4.76
N GLN A 6 -11.16 -3.54 -3.49
CA GLN A 6 -11.29 -2.14 -3.11
C GLN A 6 -10.04 -1.33 -3.47
N ALA A 7 -8.86 -1.90 -3.24
CA ALA A 7 -7.60 -1.25 -3.60
C ALA A 7 -7.45 -1.10 -5.11
N LYS A 8 -7.81 -2.12 -5.87
CA LYS A 8 -7.80 -2.05 -7.34
C LYS A 8 -8.72 -0.96 -7.86
N LYS A 9 -9.93 -0.90 -7.31
CA LYS A 9 -10.93 0.08 -7.71
C LYS A 9 -10.44 1.50 -7.44
N LYS A 10 -9.85 1.72 -6.26
CA LYS A 10 -9.31 3.03 -5.91
C LYS A 10 -8.17 3.41 -6.85
N LEU A 11 -7.26 2.50 -7.09
CA LEU A 11 -6.12 2.73 -7.98
C LEU A 11 -6.56 3.14 -9.39
N ARG A 12 -7.57 2.45 -9.93
CA ARG A 12 -8.11 2.76 -11.24
C ARG A 12 -8.77 4.13 -11.31
N SER A 13 -9.29 4.62 -10.19
CA SER A 13 -9.98 5.91 -10.12
C SER A 13 -9.02 7.10 -10.07
N LEU A 14 -7.74 6.86 -9.86
CA LEU A 14 -6.75 7.92 -9.70
C LEU A 14 -6.26 8.45 -11.04
N PRO A 15 -5.88 9.74 -11.11
CA PRO A 15 -5.19 10.28 -12.27
C PRO A 15 -3.94 9.45 -12.59
N ARG A 16 -3.59 9.40 -13.87
CA ARG A 16 -2.51 8.55 -14.36
C ARG A 16 -1.16 8.75 -13.64
N PRO A 17 -0.68 9.99 -13.41
CA PRO A 17 0.60 10.17 -12.72
C PRO A 17 0.63 9.58 -11.32
N GLU A 18 -0.44 9.80 -10.55
CA GLU A 18 -0.54 9.28 -9.19
C GLU A 18 -0.69 7.77 -9.18
N ARG A 19 -1.48 7.25 -10.11
CA ARG A 19 -1.68 5.80 -10.24
C ARG A 19 -0.36 5.10 -10.54
N GLN A 20 0.45 5.64 -11.47
CA GLN A 20 1.74 5.08 -11.82
C GLN A 20 2.72 5.14 -10.64
N TRP A 21 2.73 6.26 -9.93
CA TRP A 21 3.60 6.44 -8.77
C TRP A 21 3.31 5.41 -7.68
N ILE A 22 2.03 5.25 -7.35
CA ILE A 22 1.60 4.27 -6.36
C ILE A 22 1.90 2.85 -6.84
N ALA A 23 1.61 2.55 -8.09
CA ALA A 23 1.88 1.23 -8.67
C ALA A 23 3.37 0.86 -8.62
N GLU A 24 4.25 1.81 -8.88
CA GLU A 24 5.70 1.59 -8.78
C GLU A 24 6.12 1.25 -7.35
N LYS A 25 5.58 1.97 -6.38
CA LYS A 25 5.90 1.71 -4.97
C LYS A 25 5.36 0.36 -4.51
N ILE A 26 4.17 0.00 -4.95
CA ILE A 26 3.59 -1.32 -4.67
C ILE A 26 4.47 -2.42 -5.28
N HIS A 27 4.95 -2.20 -6.49
CA HIS A 27 5.84 -3.15 -7.16
C HIS A 27 7.12 -3.35 -6.35
N LYS A 28 7.75 -2.27 -5.90
CA LYS A 28 8.94 -2.33 -5.05
C LYS A 28 8.67 -3.07 -3.75
N LEU A 29 7.51 -2.81 -3.16
CA LEU A 29 7.08 -3.50 -1.94
C LEU A 29 7.00 -5.01 -2.16
N GLY A 30 6.46 -5.42 -3.30
CA GLY A 30 6.36 -6.84 -3.64
C GLY A 30 7.71 -7.52 -3.85
N LEU A 31 8.69 -6.77 -4.37
CA LEU A 31 10.03 -7.28 -4.58
C LEU A 31 10.82 -7.39 -3.27
N ASN A 32 10.68 -6.39 -2.41
CA ASN A 32 11.39 -6.37 -1.13
C ASN A 32 10.62 -5.53 -0.12
N PRO A 33 9.81 -6.16 0.75
CA PRO A 33 9.04 -5.43 1.76
C PRO A 33 9.90 -4.79 2.85
N ASP A 34 11.18 -5.10 2.90
CA ASP A 34 12.12 -4.52 3.86
C ASP A 34 13.02 -3.46 3.23
N ASP A 35 12.69 -3.01 2.03
CA ASP A 35 13.43 -1.97 1.32
C ASP A 35 13.41 -0.67 2.11
N GLU A 36 14.59 -0.15 2.45
CA GLU A 36 14.75 1.07 3.26
C GLU A 36 14.23 2.33 2.54
N GLU A 37 14.12 2.30 1.23
CA GLU A 37 13.58 3.41 0.45
C GLU A 37 12.07 3.55 0.61
N LEU A 38 11.40 2.51 1.09
CA LEU A 38 9.95 2.53 1.29
C LEU A 38 9.63 3.08 2.68
N ASP A 39 8.71 4.03 2.73
CA ASP A 39 8.23 4.60 4.00
C ASP A 39 7.11 3.72 4.54
N ILE A 40 7.50 2.72 5.32
CA ILE A 40 6.60 1.72 5.87
C ILE A 40 6.53 1.84 7.39
N LYS A 41 5.33 1.79 7.93
CA LYS A 41 5.09 1.83 9.36
C LYS A 41 3.97 0.86 9.71
N LYS A 42 4.15 0.13 10.81
CA LYS A 42 3.09 -0.74 11.32
C LYS A 42 1.99 0.12 11.95
N LEU A 43 0.75 -0.20 11.65
CA LEU A 43 -0.39 0.50 12.24
C LEU A 43 -0.59 0.03 13.68
N GLU A 44 -0.73 1.00 14.59
CA GLU A 44 -0.91 0.71 16.00
C GLU A 44 -2.21 -0.05 16.23
N GLY A 45 -2.14 -1.09 17.06
CA GLY A 45 -3.31 -1.90 17.39
C GLY A 45 -3.79 -2.80 16.26
N SER A 46 -3.00 -2.98 15.22
CA SER A 46 -3.38 -3.75 14.04
C SER A 46 -2.22 -4.62 13.57
N HIS A 47 -2.54 -5.66 12.79
CA HIS A 47 -1.53 -6.46 12.09
C HIS A 47 -1.17 -5.86 10.73
N LEU A 48 -1.81 -4.76 10.34
CA LEU A 48 -1.62 -4.11 9.05
C LEU A 48 -0.48 -3.10 9.08
N PHE A 49 0.04 -2.80 7.89
CA PHE A 49 1.12 -1.84 7.69
C PHE A 49 0.65 -0.74 6.75
N ARG A 50 1.35 0.38 6.80
CA ARG A 50 1.11 1.53 5.93
C ARG A 50 2.36 1.79 5.10
N LEU A 51 2.18 1.90 3.79
CA LEU A 51 3.20 2.41 2.87
C LEU A 51 2.77 3.82 2.45
N ARG A 52 3.58 4.81 2.75
CA ARG A 52 3.30 6.19 2.34
C ARG A 52 3.85 6.45 0.96
N VAL A 53 3.01 7.00 0.09
CA VAL A 53 3.40 7.43 -1.26
C VAL A 53 2.85 8.85 -1.44
N GLY A 54 3.68 9.85 -1.14
CA GLY A 54 3.23 11.25 -1.15
C GLY A 54 2.06 11.48 -0.19
N GLY A 55 0.95 11.98 -0.70
CA GLY A 55 -0.28 12.16 0.08
C GLY A 55 -1.14 10.91 0.19
N TRP A 56 -0.68 9.79 -0.36
CA TRP A 56 -1.43 8.54 -0.37
C TRP A 56 -0.89 7.56 0.67
N ARG A 57 -1.76 6.68 1.13
CA ARG A 57 -1.41 5.62 2.06
C ARG A 57 -1.91 4.31 1.51
N VAL A 58 -0.99 3.36 1.37
CA VAL A 58 -1.29 2.01 0.92
C VAL A 58 -1.30 1.12 2.16
N ILE A 59 -2.45 0.59 2.51
CA ILE A 59 -2.60 -0.28 3.67
C ILE A 59 -2.46 -1.72 3.19
N PHE A 60 -1.55 -2.45 3.81
CA PHE A 60 -1.27 -3.81 3.38
C PHE A 60 -1.03 -4.76 4.55
N ASP A 61 -1.21 -6.03 4.28
CA ASP A 61 -0.88 -7.12 5.19
C ASP A 61 0.30 -7.88 4.59
N ARG A 62 1.15 -8.42 5.43
CA ARG A 62 2.25 -9.27 4.96
C ARG A 62 2.29 -10.55 5.77
N ASP A 63 2.43 -11.65 5.07
CA ASP A 63 2.65 -12.96 5.65
C ASP A 63 4.07 -13.39 5.28
N ASP A 64 5.00 -13.27 6.22
CA ASP A 64 6.41 -13.55 5.97
C ASP A 64 6.67 -15.04 5.76
N LEU A 65 5.86 -15.87 6.36
CA LEU A 65 5.98 -17.31 6.23
C LEU A 65 5.66 -17.79 4.82
N LEU A 66 4.56 -17.27 4.27
CA LEU A 66 4.12 -17.59 2.91
C LEU A 66 4.69 -16.64 1.87
N ARG A 67 5.36 -15.58 2.30
CA ARG A 67 5.91 -14.53 1.44
C ARG A 67 4.83 -13.89 0.57
N ILE A 68 3.67 -13.63 1.16
CA ILE A 68 2.54 -13.00 0.50
C ILE A 68 2.32 -11.62 1.06
N ILE A 69 2.07 -10.66 0.16
CA ILE A 69 1.66 -9.31 0.52
C ILE A 69 0.29 -9.07 -0.07
N ALA A 70 -0.64 -8.62 0.75
CA ALA A 70 -2.00 -8.30 0.32
C ALA A 70 -2.25 -6.80 0.50
N ILE A 71 -2.51 -6.12 -0.60
CA ILE A 71 -2.88 -4.71 -0.57
C ILE A 71 -4.35 -4.62 -0.21
N GLU A 72 -4.63 -4.11 0.98
CA GLU A 72 -5.99 -4.05 1.52
C GLU A 72 -6.74 -2.81 1.03
N ARG A 73 -6.12 -1.64 1.13
CA ARG A 73 -6.76 -0.37 0.80
C ARG A 73 -5.74 0.65 0.33
N ILE A 74 -6.22 1.60 -0.45
CA ILE A 74 -5.46 2.79 -0.83
C ILE A 74 -6.30 3.99 -0.38
N LYS A 75 -5.70 4.84 0.45
CA LYS A 75 -6.39 5.99 1.03
C LYS A 75 -5.62 7.27 0.79
N SER A 76 -6.34 8.37 0.62
CA SER A 76 -5.73 9.68 0.62
C SER A 76 -5.46 10.10 2.07
N ARG A 77 -4.64 11.13 2.25
CA ARG A 77 -4.33 11.66 3.58
C ARG A 77 -5.59 12.06 4.35
N GLY A 78 -6.56 12.69 3.67
CA GLY A 78 -7.81 13.09 4.28
C GLY A 78 -8.65 11.92 4.77
N ASP A 79 -8.68 10.83 4.01
CA ASP A 79 -9.44 9.63 4.36
C ASP A 79 -8.85 8.91 5.58
N ALA A 80 -7.56 9.07 5.83
CA ALA A 80 -6.88 8.39 6.93
C ALA A 80 -7.33 8.88 8.31
N TYR A 81 -7.95 10.05 8.36
CA TYR A 81 -8.38 10.67 9.61
C TYR A 81 -9.90 10.63 9.82
N LYS A 82 -10.61 9.92 8.99
CA LYS A 82 -12.06 9.77 9.10
C LYS A 82 -12.44 8.49 9.80
#